data_12213141bb81767851343db2af1f810c
#
_entry.id   12213141bb81767851343db2af1f810c
#
_cell.length_a   1.000
_cell.length_b   1.000
_cell.length_c   1.000
_cell.angle_alpha   90.00
_cell.angle_beta   90.00
_cell.angle_gamma   90.00
#
_symmetry.space_group_name_H-M   'P 1'
#
loop_
_entity.id
_entity.type
_entity.pdbx_description
1 polymer ?
#
loop_
_entity_poly.entity_id
_entity_poly.type
_entity_poly.pdbx_seq_one_letter_code
_entity_poly.pdbx_strand_id
1 'polypeptide(L)'
;MDYQLRKRHKWMWMVIAPILLVFLFLVASTLDFSNRVNQVVMEKVEGNAIKEAENTEVKVILTNASEQLLLNIWVKTPLKSTSSVVYEINGKGEKGQLLGQLHGTGTYAFPLKANIAGFIVVDEIKNQQILKLEF
;
A
#
# COMPACT_ATOMS: atom_id res chain seq x y z
N MET A 1 40.27 -41.42 6.69
CA MET A 1 39.56 -40.10 6.55
C MET A 1 39.52 -39.42 7.90
N ASP A 2 40.12 -38.27 7.95
CA ASP A 2 40.77 -37.63 9.08
C ASP A 2 39.88 -37.21 10.24
N TYR A 3 40.13 -37.83 11.38
CA TYR A 3 39.60 -37.42 12.69
C TYR A 3 39.89 -35.93 12.99
N GLN A 4 41.03 -35.43 12.54
CA GLN A 4 41.42 -34.02 12.69
C GLN A 4 40.52 -33.04 11.91
N LEU A 5 40.08 -33.40 10.70
CA LEU A 5 39.16 -32.61 9.89
C LEU A 5 37.78 -32.49 10.55
N ARG A 6 37.26 -33.59 11.11
CA ARG A 6 35.98 -33.60 11.84
C ARG A 6 36.05 -32.76 13.12
N LYS A 7 37.17 -32.77 13.83
CA LYS A 7 37.38 -31.98 15.05
C LYS A 7 37.45 -30.50 14.73
N ARG A 8 38.15 -30.10 13.65
CA ARG A 8 38.18 -28.71 13.17
C ARG A 8 36.82 -28.23 12.72
N HIS A 9 36.08 -29.06 12.00
CA HIS A 9 34.71 -28.71 11.54
C HIS A 9 33.75 -28.53 12.71
N LYS A 10 33.78 -29.40 13.71
CA LYS A 10 32.99 -29.28 14.92
C LYS A 10 33.30 -28.00 15.70
N TRP A 11 34.55 -27.61 15.80
CA TRP A 11 34.98 -26.38 16.48
C TRP A 11 34.58 -25.15 15.71
N MET A 12 34.67 -25.15 14.39
CA MET A 12 34.24 -24.08 13.52
C MET A 12 32.73 -23.80 13.66
N TRP A 13 31.93 -24.86 13.68
CA TRP A 13 30.49 -24.72 13.88
C TRP A 13 30.10 -24.24 15.29
N MET A 14 30.86 -24.62 16.29
CA MET A 14 30.63 -24.17 17.67
C MET A 14 30.86 -22.64 17.83
N VAL A 15 31.68 -22.05 16.99
CA VAL A 15 31.92 -20.60 16.96
C VAL A 15 30.95 -19.88 16.03
N ILE A 16 30.72 -20.42 14.83
CA ILE A 16 29.89 -19.78 13.81
C ILE A 16 28.39 -19.76 14.22
N ALA A 17 27.89 -20.85 14.82
CA ALA A 17 26.47 -20.94 15.18
C ALA A 17 26.04 -19.88 16.20
N PRO A 18 26.74 -19.61 17.30
CA PRO A 18 26.36 -18.53 18.21
C PRO A 18 26.49 -17.14 17.58
N ILE A 19 27.49 -16.90 16.75
CA ILE A 19 27.66 -15.62 16.03
C ILE A 19 26.46 -15.39 15.11
N LEU A 20 26.02 -16.41 14.38
CA LEU A 20 24.86 -16.36 13.49
C LEU A 20 23.56 -16.11 14.25
N LEU A 21 23.40 -16.72 15.44
CA LEU A 21 22.25 -16.48 16.31
C LEU A 21 22.21 -15.03 16.83
N VAL A 22 23.35 -14.50 17.27
CA VAL A 22 23.45 -13.10 17.71
C VAL A 22 23.13 -12.14 16.57
N PHE A 23 23.66 -12.42 15.37
CA PHE A 23 23.39 -11.63 14.18
C PHE A 23 21.90 -11.65 13.80
N LEU A 24 21.28 -12.85 13.82
CA LEU A 24 19.84 -13.02 13.58
C LEU A 24 19.00 -12.25 14.61
N PHE A 25 19.40 -12.29 15.88
CA PHE A 25 18.71 -11.54 16.94
C PHE A 25 18.83 -10.01 16.74
N LEU A 26 20.02 -9.52 16.35
CA LEU A 26 20.23 -8.11 16.04
C LEU A 26 19.40 -7.68 14.84
N VAL A 27 19.37 -8.46 13.76
CA VAL A 27 18.54 -8.17 12.58
C VAL A 27 17.07 -8.19 12.95
N ALA A 28 16.60 -9.16 13.73
CA ALA A 28 15.21 -9.25 14.16
C ALA A 28 14.81 -8.07 15.07
N SER A 29 15.70 -7.58 15.92
CA SER A 29 15.44 -6.42 16.79
C SER A 29 15.50 -5.08 16.05
N THR A 30 16.19 -5.00 14.92
CA THR A 30 16.22 -3.80 14.07
C THR A 30 15.09 -3.77 13.04
N LEU A 31 14.53 -4.94 12.70
CA LEU A 31 13.36 -5.05 11.85
C LEU A 31 12.10 -4.87 12.71
N ASP A 32 11.60 -3.64 12.76
CA ASP A 32 10.33 -3.34 13.42
C ASP A 32 9.16 -3.86 12.58
N PHE A 33 8.85 -5.14 12.74
CA PHE A 33 7.72 -5.81 12.08
C PHE A 33 6.37 -5.30 12.59
N SER A 34 6.34 -4.68 13.76
CA SER A 34 5.11 -4.20 14.41
C SER A 34 4.51 -2.99 13.69
N ASN A 35 5.34 -2.16 13.06
CA ASN A 35 4.89 -0.90 12.48
C ASN A 35 4.24 -1.02 11.10
N ARG A 36 4.44 -2.11 10.38
CA ARG A 36 3.86 -2.25 9.04
C ARG A 36 2.41 -2.74 9.02
N VAL A 37 1.94 -3.39 10.08
CA VAL A 37 0.58 -3.91 10.14
C VAL A 37 -0.39 -2.90 10.75
N ASN A 38 0.08 -1.96 11.57
CA ASN A 38 -0.77 -1.03 12.31
C ASN A 38 -0.71 0.43 11.83
N GLN A 39 0.13 0.76 10.87
CA GLN A 39 0.16 2.10 10.25
C GLN A 39 -0.77 2.23 9.04
N VAL A 40 -1.87 1.49 9.01
CA VAL A 40 -3.08 2.02 8.41
C VAL A 40 -3.80 2.86 9.48
N VAL A 41 -3.04 3.65 10.23
CA VAL A 41 -3.58 4.79 10.93
C VAL A 41 -4.12 5.68 9.81
N MET A 42 -5.42 5.96 9.84
CA MET A 42 -5.96 7.13 9.17
C MET A 42 -5.03 8.29 9.51
N GLU A 43 -4.07 8.58 8.65
CA GLU A 43 -3.41 9.88 8.68
C GLU A 43 -4.57 10.85 8.57
N LYS A 44 -4.77 11.59 9.64
CA LYS A 44 -5.90 12.52 9.78
C LYS A 44 -5.91 13.35 8.51
N VAL A 45 -6.91 13.09 7.66
CA VAL A 45 -7.02 13.77 6.38
C VAL A 45 -7.10 15.26 6.67
N GLU A 46 -5.96 15.95 6.53
CA GLU A 46 -5.89 17.39 6.76
C GLU A 46 -6.63 18.07 5.60
N GLY A 47 -7.67 18.80 5.93
CA GLY A 47 -8.45 19.55 4.97
C GLY A 47 -9.96 19.38 5.18
N ASN A 48 -10.72 20.29 4.56
CA ASN A 48 -12.17 20.21 4.58
C ASN A 48 -12.64 19.17 3.56
N ALA A 49 -13.36 18.13 4.02
CA ALA A 49 -13.99 17.17 3.13
C ALA A 49 -15.05 17.89 2.27
N ILE A 50 -14.90 17.78 0.95
CA ILE A 50 -15.83 18.35 -0.03
C ILE A 50 -16.88 17.31 -0.41
N LYS A 51 -16.42 16.08 -0.65
CA LYS A 51 -17.26 14.96 -1.06
C LYS A 51 -16.75 13.69 -0.41
N GLU A 52 -17.67 12.79 -0.07
CA GLU A 52 -17.36 11.49 0.51
C GLU A 52 -18.21 10.42 -0.19
N ALA A 53 -17.58 9.30 -0.48
CA ALA A 53 -18.26 8.13 -0.99
C ALA A 53 -17.66 6.89 -0.34
N GLU A 54 -18.51 5.93 0.02
CA GLU A 54 -18.10 4.74 0.74
C GLU A 54 -18.85 3.51 0.22
N ASN A 55 -18.11 2.41 0.07
CA ASN A 55 -18.68 1.10 -0.15
C ASN A 55 -18.02 0.08 0.81
N THR A 56 -18.33 -1.21 0.66
CA THR A 56 -17.81 -2.28 1.52
C THR A 56 -16.29 -2.44 1.42
N GLU A 57 -15.67 -2.11 0.30
CA GLU A 57 -14.26 -2.35 0.00
C GLU A 57 -13.41 -1.10 0.16
N VAL A 58 -13.99 0.07 -0.16
CA VAL A 58 -13.24 1.33 -0.27
C VAL A 58 -14.06 2.49 0.32
N LYS A 59 -13.37 3.37 1.06
CA LYS A 59 -13.88 4.69 1.45
C LYS A 59 -13.06 5.77 0.76
N VAL A 60 -13.71 6.77 0.24
CA VAL A 60 -13.08 7.85 -0.52
C VAL A 60 -13.51 9.19 0.02
N ILE A 61 -12.56 10.08 0.17
CA ILE A 61 -12.78 11.43 0.64
C ILE A 61 -12.03 12.39 -0.28
N LEU A 62 -12.76 13.30 -0.90
CA LEU A 62 -12.19 14.43 -1.62
C LEU A 62 -12.01 15.59 -0.65
N THR A 63 -10.77 16.02 -0.47
CA THR A 63 -10.44 17.13 0.43
C THR A 63 -9.79 18.27 -0.31
N ASN A 64 -9.96 19.47 0.24
CA ASN A 64 -9.21 20.65 -0.18
C ASN A 64 -8.22 20.98 0.95
N ALA A 65 -6.95 20.78 0.68
CA ALA A 65 -5.86 21.10 1.60
C ALA A 65 -4.95 22.15 0.95
N SER A 66 -4.84 23.32 1.56
CA SER A 66 -3.90 24.38 1.14
C SER A 66 -3.96 24.71 -0.36
N GLU A 67 -5.17 24.89 -0.91
CA GLU A 67 -5.46 25.19 -2.33
C GLU A 67 -5.23 24.00 -3.30
N GLN A 68 -4.91 22.82 -2.79
CA GLN A 68 -4.77 21.61 -3.60
C GLN A 68 -5.89 20.62 -3.29
N LEU A 69 -6.54 20.12 -4.35
CA LEU A 69 -7.50 19.03 -4.23
C LEU A 69 -6.77 17.71 -4.07
N LEU A 70 -7.16 16.95 -3.04
CA LEU A 70 -6.60 15.62 -2.76
C LEU A 70 -7.73 14.59 -2.77
N LEU A 71 -7.55 13.54 -3.56
CA LEU A 71 -8.39 12.35 -3.53
C LEU A 71 -7.77 11.34 -2.57
N ASN A 72 -8.37 11.17 -1.41
CA ASN A 72 -7.94 10.18 -0.42
C ASN A 72 -8.78 8.92 -0.59
N ILE A 73 -8.13 7.80 -0.88
CA ILE A 73 -8.75 6.49 -1.07
C ILE A 73 -8.29 5.58 0.06
N TRP A 74 -9.20 5.15 0.89
CA TRP A 74 -8.93 4.13 1.91
C TRP A 74 -9.46 2.78 1.44
N VAL A 75 -8.56 1.85 1.16
CA VAL A 75 -8.87 0.47 0.81
C VAL A 75 -8.98 -0.34 2.09
N LYS A 76 -10.19 -0.74 2.46
CA LYS A 76 -10.51 -1.46 3.70
C LYS A 76 -10.19 -2.95 3.59
N THR A 77 -10.48 -3.54 2.44
CA THR A 77 -10.27 -4.96 2.16
C THR A 77 -9.40 -5.13 0.91
N PRO A 78 -8.58 -6.20 0.82
CA PRO A 78 -7.76 -6.44 -0.35
C PRO A 78 -8.62 -6.51 -1.62
N LEU A 79 -8.28 -5.70 -2.61
CA LEU A 79 -8.90 -5.78 -3.93
C LEU A 79 -8.52 -7.09 -4.60
N LYS A 80 -9.46 -7.73 -5.28
CA LYS A 80 -9.27 -9.05 -5.95
C LYS A 80 -8.41 -8.95 -7.23
N SER A 81 -7.49 -8.00 -7.27
CA SER A 81 -6.64 -7.72 -8.41
C SER A 81 -5.23 -7.40 -7.97
N THR A 82 -4.25 -7.90 -8.72
CA THR A 82 -2.83 -7.61 -8.52
C THR A 82 -2.39 -6.30 -9.17
N SER A 83 -3.19 -5.75 -10.09
CA SER A 83 -2.91 -4.50 -10.78
C SER A 83 -4.13 -3.59 -10.75
N SER A 84 -4.28 -2.87 -9.64
CA SER A 84 -5.39 -1.93 -9.43
C SER A 84 -4.94 -0.51 -9.71
N VAL A 85 -5.26 0.00 -10.89
CA VAL A 85 -4.87 1.33 -11.36
C VAL A 85 -6.05 2.29 -11.27
N VAL A 86 -5.81 3.48 -10.74
CA VAL A 86 -6.81 4.51 -10.51
C VAL A 86 -6.77 5.55 -11.61
N TYR A 87 -7.92 5.82 -12.22
CA TYR A 87 -8.11 6.87 -13.20
C TYR A 87 -9.23 7.82 -12.74
N GLU A 88 -9.12 9.07 -13.10
CA GLU A 88 -10.24 10.00 -12.96
C GLU A 88 -11.37 9.64 -13.94
N ILE A 89 -12.58 10.05 -13.60
CA ILE A 89 -13.72 10.05 -14.53
C ILE A 89 -13.92 11.48 -15.03
N ASN A 90 -13.87 11.63 -16.35
CA ASN A 90 -14.16 12.91 -16.99
C ASN A 90 -15.66 13.26 -16.92
N GLY A 91 -16.02 14.47 -17.30
CA GLY A 91 -17.42 14.91 -17.31
C GLY A 91 -18.36 14.15 -18.26
N LYS A 92 -17.82 13.22 -19.08
CA LYS A 92 -18.60 12.34 -19.98
C LYS A 92 -18.79 10.93 -19.39
N GLY A 93 -18.24 10.67 -18.17
CA GLY A 93 -18.30 9.35 -17.54
C GLY A 93 -17.27 8.34 -18.05
N GLU A 94 -16.28 8.79 -18.84
CA GLU A 94 -15.24 7.96 -19.42
C GLU A 94 -13.95 8.02 -18.59
N LYS A 95 -13.07 7.01 -18.80
CA LYS A 95 -11.73 6.93 -18.22
C LYS A 95 -10.88 8.14 -18.67
N GLY A 96 -10.46 8.95 -17.73
CA GLY A 96 -9.67 10.15 -17.95
C GLY A 96 -8.18 9.96 -17.59
N GLN A 97 -7.59 10.92 -16.86
CA GLN A 97 -6.17 10.92 -16.51
C GLN A 97 -5.85 9.81 -15.49
N LEU A 98 -4.69 9.21 -15.63
CA LEU A 98 -4.10 8.30 -14.64
C LEU A 98 -3.76 9.06 -13.35
N LEU A 99 -4.27 8.60 -12.23
CA LEU A 99 -3.96 9.16 -10.90
C LEU A 99 -2.86 8.36 -10.19
N GLY A 100 -2.89 7.03 -10.27
CA GLY A 100 -1.87 6.18 -9.66
C GLY A 100 -2.31 4.74 -9.53
N GLN A 101 -1.65 3.98 -8.64
CA GLN A 101 -1.89 2.56 -8.44
C GLN A 101 -2.15 2.25 -6.96
N LEU A 102 -3.04 1.30 -6.70
CA LEU A 102 -3.32 0.74 -5.39
C LEU A 102 -2.59 -0.60 -5.24
N HIS A 103 -1.83 -0.77 -4.15
CA HIS A 103 -1.01 -1.97 -3.91
C HIS A 103 -1.57 -2.90 -2.82
N GLY A 104 -2.79 -2.66 -2.35
CA GLY A 104 -3.41 -3.46 -1.30
C GLY A 104 -4.25 -2.61 -0.35
N THR A 105 -4.46 -3.10 0.87
CA THR A 105 -5.15 -2.34 1.92
C THR A 105 -4.29 -1.17 2.38
N GLY A 106 -4.92 -0.03 2.63
CA GLY A 106 -4.22 1.15 3.09
C GLY A 106 -4.87 2.44 2.62
N THR A 107 -4.24 3.56 2.96
CA THR A 107 -4.66 4.90 2.55
C THR A 107 -3.74 5.42 1.46
N TYR A 108 -4.34 5.93 0.40
CA TYR A 108 -3.66 6.49 -0.76
C TYR A 108 -4.17 7.90 -0.99
N ALA A 109 -3.27 8.85 -1.24
CA ALA A 109 -3.59 10.23 -1.53
C ALA A 109 -3.09 10.60 -2.93
N PHE A 110 -3.99 11.08 -3.77
CA PHE A 110 -3.68 11.48 -5.14
C PHE A 110 -3.98 12.97 -5.31
N PRO A 111 -2.98 13.78 -5.68
CA PRO A 111 -3.21 15.19 -5.97
C PRO A 111 -3.99 15.34 -7.28
N LEU A 112 -5.02 16.18 -7.24
CA LEU A 112 -5.86 16.47 -8.39
C LEU A 112 -5.57 17.87 -8.91
N LYS A 113 -5.59 18.03 -10.23
CA LYS A 113 -5.42 19.34 -10.89
C LYS A 113 -6.74 20.11 -10.99
N ALA A 114 -7.86 19.40 -10.97
CA ALA A 114 -9.20 19.98 -11.08
C ALA A 114 -10.20 19.12 -10.31
N ASN A 115 -11.42 19.66 -10.14
CA ASN A 115 -12.52 18.89 -9.56
C ASN A 115 -12.94 17.79 -10.54
N ILE A 116 -13.01 16.54 -10.06
CA ILE A 116 -13.34 15.37 -10.87
C ILE A 116 -14.79 14.93 -10.63
N ALA A 117 -15.40 14.29 -11.62
CA ALA A 117 -16.75 13.75 -11.52
C ALA A 117 -16.78 12.42 -10.72
N GLY A 118 -15.64 11.75 -10.65
CA GLY A 118 -15.47 10.48 -9.96
C GLY A 118 -14.13 9.85 -10.29
N PHE A 119 -13.98 8.58 -9.92
CA PHE A 119 -12.80 7.79 -10.27
C PHE A 119 -13.20 6.36 -10.60
N ILE A 120 -12.32 5.69 -11.35
CA ILE A 120 -12.45 4.28 -11.74
C ILE A 120 -11.17 3.55 -11.40
N VAL A 121 -11.31 2.36 -10.82
CA VAL A 121 -10.21 1.43 -10.58
C VAL A 121 -10.30 0.30 -11.58
N VAL A 122 -9.23 0.07 -12.33
CA VAL A 122 -9.16 -0.93 -13.39
C VAL A 122 -8.02 -1.91 -13.13
N ASP A 123 -8.28 -3.19 -13.33
CA ASP A 123 -7.24 -4.19 -13.47
C ASP A 123 -6.68 -4.11 -14.89
N GLU A 124 -5.51 -3.48 -15.05
CA GLU A 124 -4.88 -3.30 -16.37
C GLU A 124 -4.41 -4.62 -16.99
N ILE A 125 -4.17 -5.66 -16.17
CA ILE A 125 -3.74 -6.96 -16.68
C ILE A 125 -4.92 -7.70 -17.29
N LYS A 126 -6.08 -7.68 -16.61
CA LYS A 126 -7.31 -8.35 -17.05
C LYS A 126 -8.20 -7.46 -17.92
N ASN A 127 -7.85 -6.19 -18.03
CA ASN A 127 -8.67 -5.14 -18.66
C ASN A 127 -10.12 -5.14 -18.12
N GLN A 128 -10.25 -5.25 -16.79
CA GLN A 128 -11.52 -5.36 -16.09
C GLN A 128 -11.69 -4.21 -15.11
N GLN A 129 -12.86 -3.57 -15.14
CA GLN A 129 -13.24 -2.59 -14.12
C GLN A 129 -13.48 -3.30 -12.78
N ILE A 130 -12.77 -2.85 -11.73
CA ILE A 130 -12.92 -3.35 -10.36
C ILE A 130 -13.95 -2.52 -9.61
N LEU A 131 -13.82 -1.20 -9.69
CA LEU A 131 -14.62 -0.25 -8.94
C LEU A 131 -14.84 1.01 -9.77
N LYS A 132 -16.04 1.57 -9.69
CA LYS A 132 -16.38 2.91 -10.20
C LYS A 132 -17.13 3.65 -9.10
N LEU A 133 -16.72 4.89 -8.81
CA LEU A 133 -17.38 5.78 -7.88
C LEU A 133 -17.52 7.16 -8.51
N GLU A 134 -18.74 7.67 -8.50
CA GLU A 134 -19.10 9.01 -8.95
C GLU A 134 -19.52 9.85 -7.74
N PHE A 135 -19.22 11.14 -7.78
CA PHE A 135 -19.49 12.08 -6.68
C PHE A 135 -20.75 12.91 -6.89
#